data_f4014a84435b746ea2a57fee8175920c
#
_entry.id   f4014a84435b746ea2a57fee8175920c
#
_cell.length_a   1.000
_cell.length_b   1.000
_cell.length_c   1.000
_cell.angle_alpha   90.00
_cell.angle_beta   90.00
_cell.angle_gamma   90.00
#
_symmetry.space_group_name_H-M   'P 1'
#
loop_
_entity.id
_entity.type
_entity.pdbx_description
1 polymer ?
#
loop_
_entity_poly.entity_id
_entity_poly.type
_entity_poly.pdbx_seq_one_letter_code
_entity_poly.pdbx_strand_id
1 'polypeptide(L)'
;MYKRQDYQLWIDSDIVFDSNKFWQLIDLATKDAEVTQEVKDKDGKIVSTQLGIDDSKVKEIVAGWYATEDGHTTSVAHWLSEEDFAKNGGVMNHETVESITKKRKPFTVDYTGFGWTLIKHGVFERLEYPWFAPKMQVFDSGNVQDMCGEDVSFCLDAKKEGMVTWCDPRIRVGHEKTRVI
;
A
#
# COMPACT_ATOMS: atom_id res chain seq x y z
N MET A 1 17.54 15.65 -19.42
CA MET A 1 16.82 14.35 -19.49
C MET A 1 16.36 14.01 -18.09
N TYR A 2 15.08 14.19 -17.79
CA TYR A 2 14.53 13.82 -16.47
C TYR A 2 14.58 12.29 -16.38
N LYS A 3 15.27 11.75 -15.36
CA LYS A 3 15.19 10.32 -15.08
C LYS A 3 13.76 10.02 -14.65
N ARG A 4 13.13 9.05 -15.31
CA ARG A 4 11.81 8.53 -14.94
C ARG A 4 11.91 8.01 -13.49
N GLN A 5 11.00 8.46 -12.63
CA GLN A 5 10.88 7.91 -11.29
C GLN A 5 10.20 6.55 -11.38
N ASP A 6 10.79 5.53 -10.76
CA ASP A 6 10.20 4.19 -10.77
C ASP A 6 9.15 4.03 -9.67
N TYR A 7 9.30 4.78 -8.56
CA TYR A 7 8.43 4.76 -7.40
C TYR A 7 8.26 6.15 -6.78
N GLN A 8 7.14 6.33 -6.08
CA GLN A 8 6.87 7.47 -5.21
C GLN A 8 6.65 6.95 -3.79
N LEU A 9 7.39 7.48 -2.81
CA LEU A 9 7.21 7.20 -1.39
C LEU A 9 6.39 8.34 -0.76
N TRP A 10 5.28 7.97 -0.14
CA TRP A 10 4.43 8.86 0.66
C TRP A 10 4.76 8.68 2.12
N ILE A 11 5.02 9.80 2.81
CA ILE A 11 5.40 9.84 4.22
C ILE A 11 4.67 11.02 4.87
N ASP A 12 3.90 10.75 5.92
CA ASP A 12 3.34 11.82 6.74
C ASP A 12 4.42 12.44 7.62
N SER A 13 4.26 13.71 7.95
CA SER A 13 5.26 14.50 8.69
C SER A 13 5.49 14.01 10.13
N ASP A 14 4.60 13.21 10.68
CA ASP A 14 4.64 12.63 12.03
C ASP A 14 5.03 11.14 12.05
N ILE A 15 5.56 10.62 10.94
CA ILE A 15 6.08 9.26 10.87
C ILE A 15 7.55 9.19 11.30
N VAL A 16 7.84 8.28 12.21
CA VAL A 16 9.20 7.99 12.69
C VAL A 16 9.67 6.65 12.14
N PHE A 17 10.76 6.67 11.40
CA PHE A 17 11.30 5.49 10.71
C PHE A 17 12.83 5.49 10.68
N ASP A 18 13.42 4.33 10.44
CA ASP A 18 14.80 4.19 10.01
C ASP A 18 14.90 3.89 8.51
N SER A 19 16.06 4.15 7.91
CA SER A 19 16.26 3.98 6.45
C SER A 19 16.06 2.54 5.97
N ASN A 20 16.19 1.54 6.84
CA ASN A 20 15.96 0.14 6.46
C ASN A 20 14.48 -0.11 6.11
N LYS A 21 13.56 0.67 6.70
CA LYS A 21 12.12 0.54 6.40
C LYS A 21 11.80 0.90 4.95
N PHE A 22 12.53 1.86 4.37
CA PHE A 22 12.42 2.17 2.94
C PHE A 22 12.88 0.98 2.07
N TRP A 23 14.05 0.42 2.37
CA TRP A 23 14.56 -0.72 1.60
C TRP A 23 13.66 -1.96 1.73
N GLN A 24 13.04 -2.16 2.89
CA GLN A 24 12.04 -3.23 3.07
C GLN A 24 10.79 -3.02 2.20
N LEU A 25 10.35 -1.77 1.93
CA LEU A 25 9.28 -1.51 0.97
C LEU A 25 9.71 -1.84 -0.47
N ILE A 26 10.92 -1.46 -0.86
CA ILE A 26 11.46 -1.82 -2.18
C ILE A 26 11.53 -3.35 -2.33
N ASP A 27 12.05 -4.06 -1.33
CA ASP A 27 12.08 -5.53 -1.34
C ASP A 27 10.68 -6.12 -1.44
N LEU A 28 9.70 -5.59 -0.69
CA LEU A 28 8.31 -6.03 -0.78
C LEU A 28 7.75 -5.87 -2.18
N ALA A 29 8.05 -4.76 -2.85
CA ALA A 29 7.56 -4.47 -4.19
C ALA A 29 8.19 -5.38 -5.25
N THR A 30 9.50 -5.68 -5.14
CA THR A 30 10.29 -6.23 -6.26
C THR A 30 10.73 -7.67 -6.09
N LYS A 31 10.80 -8.22 -4.87
CA LYS A 31 11.40 -9.53 -4.59
C LYS A 31 10.81 -10.67 -5.42
N ASP A 32 9.49 -10.69 -5.61
CA ASP A 32 8.82 -11.73 -6.39
C ASP A 32 8.94 -11.50 -7.91
N ALA A 33 9.45 -10.34 -8.29
CA ALA A 33 9.66 -9.91 -9.68
C ALA A 33 11.11 -10.09 -10.16
N GLU A 34 12.02 -10.49 -9.29
CA GLU A 34 13.42 -10.75 -9.66
C GLU A 34 13.52 -11.91 -10.65
N VAL A 35 14.22 -11.69 -11.75
CA VAL A 35 14.45 -12.69 -12.81
C VAL A 35 15.90 -12.69 -13.23
N THR A 36 16.41 -13.86 -13.62
CA THR A 36 17.73 -13.94 -14.24
C THR A 36 17.61 -13.75 -15.75
N GLN A 37 18.25 -12.73 -16.26
CA GLN A 37 18.28 -12.40 -17.69
C GLN A 37 19.60 -12.87 -18.31
N GLU A 38 19.49 -13.57 -19.42
CA GLU A 38 20.67 -13.96 -20.21
C GLU A 38 21.11 -12.81 -21.11
N VAL A 39 22.39 -12.45 -21.01
CA VAL A 39 23.01 -11.51 -21.94
C VAL A 39 23.66 -12.32 -23.05
N LYS A 40 23.24 -12.07 -24.30
CA LYS A 40 23.74 -12.76 -25.50
C LYS A 40 24.63 -11.82 -26.31
N ASP A 41 25.68 -12.38 -26.91
CA ASP A 41 26.48 -11.69 -27.89
C ASP A 41 25.79 -11.54 -29.27
N LYS A 42 26.49 -11.00 -30.24
CA LYS A 42 25.99 -10.78 -31.61
C LYS A 42 25.63 -12.09 -32.33
N ASP A 43 26.22 -13.19 -31.90
CA ASP A 43 26.03 -14.54 -32.45
C ASP A 43 24.99 -15.35 -31.71
N GLY A 44 24.33 -14.71 -30.72
CA GLY A 44 23.25 -15.32 -29.91
C GLY A 44 23.77 -16.24 -28.78
N LYS A 45 25.08 -16.28 -28.53
CA LYS A 45 25.69 -17.06 -27.46
C LYS A 45 25.54 -16.33 -26.11
N ILE A 46 25.15 -17.04 -25.07
CA ILE A 46 25.09 -16.49 -23.70
C ILE A 46 26.53 -16.19 -23.22
N VAL A 47 26.79 -14.92 -22.93
CA VAL A 47 28.07 -14.43 -22.43
C VAL A 47 28.08 -14.10 -20.95
N SER A 48 26.91 -13.82 -20.39
CA SER A 48 26.74 -13.59 -18.95
C SER A 48 25.26 -13.72 -18.58
N THR A 49 24.99 -13.72 -17.28
CA THR A 49 23.65 -13.55 -16.72
C THR A 49 23.65 -12.32 -15.80
N GLN A 50 22.56 -11.60 -15.79
CA GLN A 50 22.36 -10.47 -14.87
C GLN A 50 21.01 -10.59 -14.17
N LEU A 51 20.92 -10.02 -12.98
CA LEU A 51 19.67 -9.88 -12.28
C LEU A 51 18.85 -8.77 -12.95
N GLY A 52 17.60 -9.06 -13.27
CA GLY A 52 16.65 -8.11 -13.81
C GLY A 52 15.35 -8.10 -13.00
N ILE A 53 14.45 -7.21 -13.34
CA ILE A 53 13.11 -7.13 -12.77
C ILE A 53 12.08 -7.38 -13.87
N ASP A 54 11.18 -8.32 -13.63
CA ASP A 54 9.97 -8.51 -14.44
C ASP A 54 8.90 -7.53 -13.96
N ASP A 55 8.76 -6.44 -14.68
CA ASP A 55 7.89 -5.32 -14.32
C ASP A 55 6.41 -5.74 -14.14
N SER A 56 5.98 -6.82 -14.80
CA SER A 56 4.61 -7.35 -14.69
C SER A 56 4.31 -8.04 -13.35
N LYS A 57 5.36 -8.40 -12.60
CA LYS A 57 5.26 -9.06 -11.29
C LYS A 57 5.52 -8.12 -10.11
N VAL A 58 5.89 -6.89 -10.38
CA VAL A 58 6.12 -5.88 -9.35
C VAL A 58 4.79 -5.55 -8.66
N LYS A 59 4.81 -5.56 -7.32
CA LYS A 59 3.66 -5.07 -6.55
C LYS A 59 3.57 -3.55 -6.67
N GLU A 60 2.43 -3.05 -7.12
CA GLU A 60 2.27 -1.66 -7.53
C GLU A 60 2.07 -0.70 -6.35
N ILE A 61 1.39 -1.18 -5.29
CA ILE A 61 1.13 -0.40 -4.08
C ILE A 61 1.55 -1.26 -2.89
N VAL A 62 2.53 -0.80 -2.14
CA VAL A 62 3.05 -1.50 -0.96
C VAL A 62 3.16 -0.56 0.23
N ALA A 63 2.79 -1.04 1.40
CA ALA A 63 2.76 -0.25 2.61
C ALA A 63 3.46 -0.95 3.78
N GLY A 64 4.02 -0.15 4.65
CA GLY A 64 4.22 -0.50 6.05
C GLY A 64 2.97 -0.16 6.87
N TRP A 65 3.08 -0.25 8.18
CA TRP A 65 1.98 0.06 9.08
C TRP A 65 2.46 0.77 10.34
N TYR A 66 1.55 1.50 10.94
CA TYR A 66 1.72 2.17 12.22
C TYR A 66 0.45 2.04 13.07
N ALA A 67 0.60 2.19 14.38
CA ALA A 67 -0.55 2.24 15.27
C ALA A 67 -1.24 3.59 15.15
N THR A 68 -2.58 3.59 15.18
CA THR A 68 -3.38 4.80 15.26
C THR A 68 -3.31 5.42 16.65
N GLU A 69 -3.99 6.53 16.87
CA GLU A 69 -3.92 7.30 18.13
C GLU A 69 -4.35 6.49 19.36
N ASP A 70 -5.24 5.51 19.18
CA ASP A 70 -5.68 4.62 20.27
C ASP A 70 -4.61 3.61 20.72
N GLY A 71 -3.50 3.48 19.95
CA GLY A 71 -2.41 2.55 20.19
C GLY A 71 -2.78 1.07 19.99
N HIS A 72 -3.99 0.78 19.53
CA HIS A 72 -4.57 -0.55 19.41
C HIS A 72 -4.87 -0.94 17.96
N THR A 73 -5.50 -0.07 17.21
CA THR A 73 -5.75 -0.24 15.77
C THR A 73 -4.54 0.19 14.93
N THR A 74 -4.52 -0.21 13.67
CA THR A 74 -3.43 0.13 12.74
C THR A 74 -3.94 0.91 11.54
N SER A 75 -3.00 1.48 10.78
CA SER A 75 -3.25 2.24 9.54
C SER A 75 -3.75 1.39 8.37
N VAL A 76 -3.93 0.08 8.52
CA VAL A 76 -4.38 -0.81 7.45
C VAL A 76 -5.67 -1.51 7.82
N ALA A 77 -6.56 -1.66 6.82
CA ALA A 77 -7.88 -2.24 7.05
C ALA A 77 -8.37 -3.07 5.85
N HIS A 78 -9.42 -3.83 6.12
CA HIS A 78 -10.15 -4.59 5.13
C HIS A 78 -11.56 -4.00 4.96
N TRP A 79 -12.05 -4.01 3.72
CA TRP A 79 -13.40 -3.60 3.41
C TRP A 79 -14.40 -4.61 3.97
N LEU A 80 -15.52 -4.12 4.46
CA LEU A 80 -16.62 -4.94 4.96
C LEU A 80 -17.78 -4.98 3.96
N SER A 81 -18.61 -6.02 4.05
CA SER A 81 -19.93 -6.00 3.46
C SER A 81 -20.76 -4.87 4.08
N GLU A 82 -21.80 -4.42 3.39
CA GLU A 82 -22.71 -3.40 3.92
C GLU A 82 -23.29 -3.80 5.29
N GLU A 83 -23.70 -5.06 5.43
CA GLU A 83 -24.25 -5.59 6.68
C GLU A 83 -23.22 -5.56 7.82
N ASP A 84 -21.98 -5.98 7.53
CA ASP A 84 -20.91 -6.02 8.54
C ASP A 84 -20.41 -4.61 8.88
N PHE A 85 -20.36 -3.71 7.91
CA PHE A 85 -20.02 -2.30 8.13
C PHE A 85 -21.03 -1.63 9.06
N ALA A 86 -22.34 -1.84 8.82
CA ALA A 86 -23.39 -1.32 9.69
C ALA A 86 -23.32 -1.92 11.10
N LYS A 87 -23.08 -3.23 11.23
CA LYS A 87 -22.91 -3.90 12.53
C LYS A 87 -21.66 -3.40 13.27
N ASN A 88 -20.62 -3.03 12.54
CA ASN A 88 -19.36 -2.50 13.09
C ASN A 88 -19.43 -0.99 13.40
N GLY A 89 -20.64 -0.41 13.43
CA GLY A 89 -20.85 1.00 13.76
C GLY A 89 -20.32 1.99 12.70
N GLY A 90 -20.24 1.58 11.43
CA GLY A 90 -19.75 2.42 10.34
C GLY A 90 -18.21 2.55 10.32
N VAL A 91 -17.49 1.59 10.86
CA VAL A 91 -16.03 1.58 10.90
C VAL A 91 -15.50 0.42 10.07
N MET A 92 -14.43 0.64 9.30
CA MET A 92 -13.73 -0.40 8.55
C MET A 92 -13.13 -1.44 9.49
N ASN A 93 -12.87 -2.64 8.98
CA ASN A 93 -12.21 -3.71 9.72
C ASN A 93 -10.68 -3.49 9.75
N HIS A 94 -10.23 -2.65 10.67
CA HIS A 94 -8.80 -2.41 10.87
C HIS A 94 -8.09 -3.65 11.43
N GLU A 95 -6.90 -3.91 10.92
CA GLU A 95 -5.96 -4.80 11.60
C GLU A 95 -5.60 -4.18 12.96
N THR A 96 -5.57 -5.02 14.00
CA THR A 96 -5.06 -4.57 15.31
C THR A 96 -3.56 -4.76 15.39
N VAL A 97 -2.90 -4.03 16.29
CA VAL A 97 -1.47 -4.23 16.58
C VAL A 97 -1.19 -5.69 16.96
N GLU A 98 -2.11 -6.31 17.72
CA GLU A 98 -2.00 -7.71 18.09
C GLU A 98 -2.13 -8.65 16.89
N SER A 99 -3.11 -8.44 16.01
CA SER A 99 -3.34 -9.30 14.84
C SER A 99 -2.19 -9.21 13.84
N ILE A 100 -1.75 -7.99 13.51
CA ILE A 100 -0.71 -7.78 12.51
C ILE A 100 0.65 -8.30 12.95
N THR A 101 0.99 -8.18 14.24
CA THR A 101 2.27 -8.68 14.77
C THR A 101 2.37 -10.21 14.83
N LYS A 102 1.25 -10.92 14.77
CA LYS A 102 1.20 -12.39 14.65
C LYS A 102 1.45 -12.88 13.21
N LYS A 103 1.23 -12.05 12.21
CA LYS A 103 1.48 -12.38 10.81
C LYS A 103 2.98 -12.46 10.54
N ARG A 104 3.39 -13.33 9.61
CA ARG A 104 4.81 -13.58 9.28
C ARG A 104 5.14 -13.29 7.81
N LYS A 105 4.12 -13.12 6.98
CA LYS A 105 4.26 -12.92 5.53
C LYS A 105 3.50 -11.66 5.11
N PRO A 106 3.92 -11.01 4.02
CA PRO A 106 3.12 -9.98 3.38
C PRO A 106 1.70 -10.47 3.08
N PHE A 107 0.74 -9.59 3.17
CA PHE A 107 -0.66 -9.86 2.92
C PHE A 107 -1.33 -8.67 2.23
N THR A 108 -2.48 -8.91 1.62
CA THR A 108 -3.24 -7.86 0.94
C THR A 108 -4.17 -7.15 1.91
N VAL A 109 -4.37 -5.86 1.68
CA VAL A 109 -5.32 -5.02 2.41
C VAL A 109 -6.15 -4.23 1.40
N ASP A 110 -7.31 -3.77 1.82
CA ASP A 110 -8.16 -2.93 0.97
C ASP A 110 -7.86 -1.45 1.15
N TYR A 111 -7.29 -1.08 2.29
CA TYR A 111 -6.98 0.28 2.66
C TYR A 111 -5.64 0.34 3.42
N THR A 112 -4.89 1.40 3.18
CA THR A 112 -3.73 1.80 3.97
C THR A 112 -3.72 3.32 4.14
N GLY A 113 -3.39 3.81 5.33
CA GLY A 113 -3.05 5.22 5.52
C GLY A 113 -1.73 5.54 4.80
N PHE A 114 -1.63 6.73 4.24
CA PHE A 114 -0.50 7.13 3.38
C PHE A 114 0.75 7.57 4.17
N GLY A 115 0.79 7.36 5.47
CA GLY A 115 1.95 7.68 6.30
C GLY A 115 3.22 6.94 5.92
N TRP A 116 3.13 5.73 5.34
CA TRP A 116 4.29 4.96 4.88
C TRP A 116 3.92 4.05 3.72
N THR A 117 3.76 4.62 2.53
CA THR A 117 3.27 3.90 1.35
C THR A 117 4.15 4.19 0.12
N LEU A 118 4.58 3.13 -0.56
CA LEU A 118 5.34 3.19 -1.79
C LEU A 118 4.43 2.82 -2.97
N ILE A 119 4.40 3.68 -3.98
CA ILE A 119 3.55 3.54 -5.16
C ILE A 119 4.43 3.50 -6.41
N LYS A 120 4.23 2.48 -7.24
CA LYS A 120 4.93 2.33 -8.51
C LYS A 120 4.51 3.39 -9.51
N HIS A 121 5.45 3.84 -10.34
CA HIS A 121 5.14 4.65 -11.52
C HIS A 121 4.08 3.96 -12.41
N GLY A 122 3.17 4.73 -12.97
CA GLY A 122 2.08 4.24 -13.80
C GLY A 122 0.78 3.97 -13.04
N VAL A 123 0.78 3.96 -11.71
CA VAL A 123 -0.44 3.82 -10.90
C VAL A 123 -1.33 5.04 -11.07
N PHE A 124 -0.77 6.23 -10.89
CA PHE A 124 -1.55 7.49 -10.98
C PHE A 124 -2.09 7.74 -12.39
N GLU A 125 -1.38 7.32 -13.42
CA GLU A 125 -1.80 7.48 -14.81
C GLU A 125 -3.01 6.63 -15.19
N ARG A 126 -3.32 5.60 -14.41
CA ARG A 126 -4.53 4.76 -14.56
C ARG A 126 -5.72 5.28 -13.76
N LEU A 127 -5.50 6.17 -12.81
CA LEU A 127 -6.53 6.72 -11.95
C LEU A 127 -7.03 8.05 -12.46
N GLU A 128 -8.34 8.29 -12.31
CA GLU A 128 -8.94 9.59 -12.61
C GLU A 128 -8.52 10.64 -11.59
N TYR A 129 -8.11 11.81 -12.09
CA TYR A 129 -7.80 12.96 -11.24
C TYR A 129 -9.10 13.65 -10.76
N PRO A 130 -9.18 14.11 -9.52
CA PRO A 130 -8.14 14.18 -8.49
C PRO A 130 -7.97 12.85 -7.71
N TRP A 131 -6.71 12.41 -7.56
CA TRP A 131 -6.36 11.12 -6.95
C TRP A 131 -6.65 11.03 -5.45
N PHE A 132 -6.51 12.15 -4.75
CA PHE A 132 -6.69 12.27 -3.30
C PHE A 132 -7.85 13.23 -3.00
N ALA A 133 -9.06 12.82 -3.32
CA ALA A 133 -10.26 13.57 -3.02
C ALA A 133 -11.18 12.74 -2.12
N PRO A 134 -11.65 13.27 -0.99
CA PRO A 134 -12.70 12.62 -0.21
C PRO A 134 -13.92 12.35 -1.10
N LYS A 135 -14.48 11.14 -1.00
CA LYS A 135 -15.62 10.71 -1.82
C LYS A 135 -16.70 10.09 -0.96
N MET A 136 -17.94 10.31 -1.37
CA MET A 136 -19.05 9.57 -0.80
C MET A 136 -19.03 8.16 -1.36
N GLN A 137 -18.82 7.16 -0.49
CA GLN A 137 -18.98 5.76 -0.81
C GLN A 137 -20.42 5.36 -0.55
N VAL A 138 -21.07 4.82 -1.55
CA VAL A 138 -22.43 4.28 -1.46
C VAL A 138 -22.36 2.77 -1.57
N PHE A 139 -22.93 2.05 -0.62
CA PHE A 139 -23.01 0.60 -0.65
C PHE A 139 -24.12 0.13 -1.60
N ASP A 140 -24.11 -1.16 -1.94
CA ASP A 140 -24.95 -1.74 -3.00
C ASP A 140 -26.45 -1.51 -2.82
N SER A 141 -26.94 -1.45 -1.57
CA SER A 141 -28.37 -1.15 -1.29
C SER A 141 -28.73 0.31 -1.55
N GLY A 142 -27.74 1.21 -1.60
CA GLY A 142 -27.93 2.66 -1.63
C GLY A 142 -28.38 3.30 -0.31
N ASN A 143 -28.63 2.51 0.72
CA ASN A 143 -29.12 2.99 2.03
C ASN A 143 -27.98 3.31 3.00
N VAL A 144 -26.83 2.68 2.83
CA VAL A 144 -25.63 2.91 3.63
C VAL A 144 -24.66 3.75 2.81
N GLN A 145 -24.19 4.83 3.39
CA GLN A 145 -23.23 5.74 2.78
C GLN A 145 -22.17 6.11 3.81
N ASP A 146 -20.95 6.31 3.34
CA ASP A 146 -19.84 6.76 4.16
C ASP A 146 -18.99 7.79 3.42
N MET A 147 -18.52 8.80 4.13
CA MET A 147 -17.58 9.78 3.58
C MET A 147 -16.17 9.26 3.77
N CYS A 148 -15.61 8.69 2.71
CA CYS A 148 -14.23 8.23 2.73
C CYS A 148 -13.24 9.41 2.67
N GLY A 149 -12.23 9.39 3.53
CA GLY A 149 -11.08 10.26 3.44
C GLY A 149 -10.30 10.06 2.14
N GLU A 150 -9.32 10.92 1.89
CA GLU A 150 -8.54 10.94 0.65
C GLU A 150 -7.75 9.65 0.41
N ASP A 151 -7.18 9.07 1.45
CA ASP A 151 -6.40 7.84 1.41
C ASP A 151 -7.29 6.61 1.16
N VAL A 152 -8.45 6.54 1.82
CA VAL A 152 -9.46 5.48 1.56
C VAL A 152 -9.97 5.58 0.12
N SER A 153 -10.29 6.78 -0.35
CA SER A 153 -10.79 7.02 -1.70
C SER A 153 -9.79 6.59 -2.76
N PHE A 154 -8.50 6.90 -2.57
CA PHE A 154 -7.44 6.43 -3.45
C PHE A 154 -7.36 4.90 -3.50
N CYS A 155 -7.37 4.25 -2.34
CA CYS A 155 -7.32 2.78 -2.27
C CYS A 155 -8.53 2.12 -2.94
N LEU A 156 -9.71 2.70 -2.80
CA LEU A 156 -10.92 2.22 -3.47
C LEU A 156 -10.85 2.37 -4.99
N ASP A 157 -10.36 3.52 -5.48
CA ASP A 157 -10.21 3.74 -6.91
C ASP A 157 -9.13 2.81 -7.50
N ALA A 158 -8.00 2.65 -6.82
CA ALA A 158 -6.97 1.68 -7.21
C ALA A 158 -7.52 0.25 -7.28
N LYS A 159 -8.34 -0.16 -6.30
CA LYS A 159 -8.99 -1.46 -6.30
C LYS A 159 -9.97 -1.64 -7.47
N LYS A 160 -10.73 -0.62 -7.84
CA LYS A 160 -11.63 -0.66 -9.02
C LYS A 160 -10.85 -0.88 -10.32
N GLU A 161 -9.64 -0.34 -10.42
CA GLU A 161 -8.71 -0.54 -11.55
C GLU A 161 -7.93 -1.87 -11.47
N GLY A 162 -8.31 -2.77 -10.55
CA GLY A 162 -7.71 -4.09 -10.38
C GLY A 162 -6.34 -4.09 -9.69
N MET A 163 -5.93 -2.98 -9.09
CA MET A 163 -4.69 -2.90 -8.33
C MET A 163 -4.86 -3.50 -6.94
N VAL A 164 -3.79 -4.06 -6.42
CA VAL A 164 -3.76 -4.71 -5.10
C VAL A 164 -2.80 -3.97 -4.19
N THR A 165 -3.26 -3.58 -3.01
CA THR A 165 -2.43 -3.00 -1.96
C THR A 165 -1.88 -4.11 -1.06
N TRP A 166 -0.56 -4.09 -0.87
CA TRP A 166 0.16 -5.06 -0.04
C TRP A 166 0.71 -4.41 1.21
N CYS A 167 0.61 -5.11 2.33
CA CYS A 167 1.24 -4.72 3.60
C CYS A 167 2.20 -5.81 4.08
N ASP A 168 3.37 -5.41 4.57
CA ASP A 168 4.28 -6.34 5.25
C ASP A 168 4.24 -6.10 6.76
N PRO A 169 3.86 -7.10 7.58
CA PRO A 169 3.76 -6.96 9.03
C PRO A 169 5.12 -6.64 9.71
N ARG A 170 6.23 -6.86 9.02
CA ARG A 170 7.59 -6.55 9.51
C ARG A 170 7.98 -5.09 9.32
N ILE A 171 7.26 -4.37 8.45
CA ILE A 171 7.52 -2.95 8.15
C ILE A 171 6.65 -2.08 9.07
N ARG A 172 7.00 -2.08 10.35
CA ARG A 172 6.39 -1.18 11.32
C ARG A 172 7.16 0.14 11.36
N VAL A 173 6.45 1.26 11.31
CA VAL A 173 6.98 2.61 11.55
C VAL A 173 6.32 3.23 12.78
N GLY A 174 6.95 4.23 13.36
CA GLY A 174 6.39 5.01 14.46
C GLY A 174 5.42 6.06 13.94
N HIS A 175 4.47 6.46 14.77
CA HIS A 175 3.53 7.54 14.51
C HIS A 175 3.53 8.45 15.74
N GLU A 176 4.15 9.62 15.62
CA GLU A 176 4.26 10.55 16.73
C GLU A 176 2.98 11.39 16.84
N LYS A 177 2.30 11.31 17.98
CA LYS A 177 1.14 12.12 18.28
C LYS A 177 1.39 12.94 19.53
N THR A 178 1.34 14.25 19.38
CA THR A 178 1.42 15.19 20.53
C THR A 178 0.03 15.33 21.11
N ARG A 179 -0.14 14.91 22.37
CA ARG A 179 -1.34 15.24 23.14
C ARG A 179 -1.11 16.55 23.89
N VAL A 180 -1.95 17.55 23.64
CA VAL A 180 -2.08 18.71 24.52
C VAL A 180 -3.00 18.27 25.66
N ILE A 181 -2.45 18.20 26.88
CA ILE A 181 -3.18 17.86 28.11
C ILE A 181 -3.65 19.17 28.75
#